data_8869c6a91b86e609fbbdfb4f2957ceaa
#
_entry.id   8869c6a91b86e609fbbdfb4f2957ceaa
#
_cell.length_a   1.000
_cell.length_b   1.000
_cell.length_c   1.000
_cell.angle_alpha   90.00
_cell.angle_beta   90.00
_cell.angle_gamma   90.00
#
_symmetry.space_group_name_H-M   'P 1'
#
loop_
_entity.id
_entity.type
_entity.pdbx_description
1 polymer ?
#
loop_
_entity_poly.entity_id
_entity_poly.type
_entity_poly.pdbx_seq_one_letter_code
_entity_poly.pdbx_strand_id
1 'polypeptide(L)'
;RLVGSEMCIRDRQYTEANSAGVTNDRQKAEDLRNAGRNEMTDARFGEDIAGEPSSVVQEDPVEETVIAQPETQNAVAEPSFGEGDVLQWPIVGEVLVNYSMDKAVYFATMQQYRYSPAIVIAATPDETITAAADGVVEKVYYDTQTGNSILFDLGNGYELTYGQLTDITLAEGDVVSAGDIVGKVAKPTIYYSVEGSNVYFKLTKDGQPVNPLSRME
;
A
#
# COMPACT_ATOMS: atom_id res chain seq x y z
N ARG A 1 -62.80 0.49 -26.64
CA ARG A 1 -62.73 1.97 -26.59
C ARG A 1 -61.41 2.36 -26.01
N LEU A 2 -60.61 2.88 -26.91
CA LEU A 2 -59.37 3.59 -26.75
C LEU A 2 -59.49 4.82 -25.86
N VAL A 3 -58.46 5.10 -25.07
CA VAL A 3 -57.87 6.42 -24.80
C VAL A 3 -56.46 6.05 -24.28
N GLY A 4 -55.39 6.29 -24.90
CA GLY A 4 -54.84 7.33 -25.75
C GLY A 4 -54.06 8.31 -24.90
N SER A 5 -52.70 8.08 -24.94
CA SER A 5 -51.63 9.06 -25.07
C SER A 5 -51.70 10.32 -24.18
N GLU A 6 -50.62 10.53 -23.49
CA GLU A 6 -49.75 11.68 -23.71
C GLU A 6 -48.56 11.58 -22.74
N MET A 7 -47.48 11.12 -23.26
CA MET A 7 -46.18 11.25 -22.65
C MET A 7 -45.27 11.81 -23.73
N CYS A 8 -45.32 13.09 -23.89
CA CYS A 8 -44.47 13.86 -24.77
C CYS A 8 -43.69 14.92 -24.04
N ILE A 9 -42.40 14.74 -24.05
CA ILE A 9 -41.40 15.79 -24.28
C ILE A 9 -41.22 16.84 -23.18
N ARG A 10 -40.27 16.59 -22.33
CA ARG A 10 -39.48 17.65 -21.69
C ARG A 10 -37.99 17.25 -21.66
N ASP A 11 -37.45 17.05 -22.85
CA ASP A 11 -36.03 16.77 -23.03
C ASP A 11 -35.50 17.76 -24.07
N ARG A 12 -35.26 19.01 -23.62
CA ARG A 12 -34.49 20.01 -24.36
C ARG A 12 -34.30 21.25 -23.51
N GLN A 13 -33.36 21.23 -22.58
CA GLN A 13 -32.68 22.43 -22.06
C GLN A 13 -31.59 22.05 -21.04
N TYR A 14 -30.62 21.22 -21.45
CA TYR A 14 -29.41 20.99 -20.65
C TYR A 14 -28.17 20.81 -21.51
N THR A 15 -27.96 21.67 -22.51
CA THR A 15 -26.75 21.65 -23.34
C THR A 15 -26.32 23.03 -23.78
N GLU A 16 -26.23 24.02 -22.89
CA GLU A 16 -25.56 25.29 -23.25
C GLU A 16 -25.01 26.08 -22.05
N ALA A 17 -24.40 25.41 -21.06
CA ALA A 17 -23.75 26.14 -19.96
C ALA A 17 -22.39 25.55 -19.52
N ASN A 18 -21.67 24.81 -20.36
CA ASN A 18 -20.39 24.24 -19.95
C ASN A 18 -19.26 24.33 -21.00
N SER A 19 -19.27 25.33 -21.85
CA SER A 19 -18.16 25.55 -22.83
C SER A 19 -17.32 26.80 -22.61
N ALA A 20 -17.49 27.51 -21.49
CA ALA A 20 -16.72 28.74 -21.20
C ALA A 20 -15.65 28.59 -20.09
N GLY A 21 -15.48 27.42 -19.50
CA GLY A 21 -14.55 27.21 -18.35
C GLY A 21 -13.24 26.46 -18.64
N VAL A 22 -13.03 25.94 -19.84
CA VAL A 22 -11.91 24.99 -20.11
C VAL A 22 -10.71 25.63 -20.80
N THR A 23 -10.77 26.91 -21.17
CA THR A 23 -9.66 27.57 -21.92
C THR A 23 -8.68 28.35 -21.05
N ASN A 24 -8.94 28.58 -19.77
CA ASN A 24 -8.03 29.38 -18.92
C ASN A 24 -6.99 28.59 -18.12
N ASP A 25 -7.15 27.28 -17.97
CA ASP A 25 -6.19 26.48 -17.19
C ASP A 25 -5.00 25.96 -18.01
N ARG A 26 -5.12 25.92 -19.34
CA ARG A 26 -3.98 25.54 -20.20
C ARG A 26 -2.97 26.67 -20.41
N GLN A 27 -3.42 27.91 -20.42
CA GLN A 27 -2.54 29.07 -20.62
C GLN A 27 -1.69 29.35 -19.36
N LYS A 28 -2.22 29.07 -18.16
CA LYS A 28 -1.52 29.25 -16.89
C LYS A 28 -0.45 28.19 -16.62
N ALA A 29 -0.55 27.02 -17.26
CA ALA A 29 0.44 25.95 -17.14
C ALA A 29 1.65 26.12 -18.08
N GLU A 30 1.52 26.91 -19.16
CA GLU A 30 2.63 27.19 -20.07
C GLU A 30 3.48 28.39 -19.60
N ASP A 31 2.89 29.35 -18.93
CA ASP A 31 3.62 30.52 -18.38
C ASP A 31 4.52 30.17 -17.19
N LEU A 32 4.22 29.09 -16.45
CA LEU A 32 5.07 28.61 -15.35
C LEU A 32 6.26 27.74 -15.80
N ARG A 33 6.28 27.30 -17.05
CA ARG A 33 7.41 26.54 -17.62
C ARG A 33 8.49 27.42 -18.26
N ASN A 34 8.19 28.68 -18.56
CA ASN A 34 9.13 29.61 -19.20
C ASN A 34 9.85 30.55 -18.22
N ALA A 35 9.49 30.58 -16.95
CA ALA A 35 10.13 31.44 -15.95
C ALA A 35 11.40 30.85 -15.30
N GLY A 36 11.81 29.64 -15.66
CA GLY A 36 12.95 28.94 -15.03
C GLY A 36 14.20 28.78 -15.90
N ARG A 37 14.32 29.51 -17.00
CA ARG A 37 15.44 29.30 -17.91
C ARG A 37 16.11 30.61 -18.35
N ASN A 38 16.55 31.41 -17.41
CA ASN A 38 17.55 32.46 -17.65
C ASN A 38 18.15 32.86 -16.31
N GLU A 39 19.33 32.36 -16.05
CA GLU A 39 20.43 33.01 -15.32
C GLU A 39 21.49 31.97 -14.99
N MET A 40 22.42 31.81 -15.91
CA MET A 40 23.75 31.31 -15.59
C MET A 40 24.67 31.55 -16.79
N THR A 41 25.20 32.77 -16.84
CA THR A 41 26.41 33.07 -17.62
C THR A 41 27.31 34.03 -16.82
N ASP A 42 28.57 33.61 -16.81
CA ASP A 42 29.79 34.42 -16.60
C ASP A 42 30.20 34.86 -15.19
N ALA A 43 31.26 34.21 -14.72
CA ALA A 43 32.46 34.92 -14.24
C ALA A 43 33.67 33.99 -14.35
N ARG A 44 34.57 34.38 -15.24
CA ARG A 44 35.91 33.90 -15.52
C ARG A 44 36.92 34.58 -14.62
N PHE A 45 38.18 34.04 -14.58
CA PHE A 45 39.48 34.52 -14.11
C PHE A 45 39.80 34.27 -12.63
N GLY A 46 40.99 33.83 -12.29
CA GLY A 46 42.29 33.70 -12.92
C GLY A 46 43.25 32.98 -12.00
N GLU A 47 44.14 32.30 -12.59
CA GLU A 47 45.56 32.10 -12.54
C GLU A 47 46.37 32.22 -11.26
N ASP A 48 47.21 31.18 -11.12
CA ASP A 48 48.61 31.11 -10.66
C ASP A 48 48.93 31.26 -9.16
N ILE A 49 49.64 30.26 -8.62
CA ILE A 49 51.06 30.23 -8.39
C ILE A 49 51.55 28.87 -7.85
N ALA A 50 52.65 28.42 -8.44
CA ALA A 50 53.43 27.22 -8.16
C ALA A 50 54.11 27.22 -6.76
N GLY A 51 54.44 26.01 -6.28
CA GLY A 51 55.36 25.82 -5.18
C GLY A 51 55.41 24.40 -4.63
N GLU A 52 56.18 23.53 -5.28
CA GLU A 52 56.85 22.36 -4.63
C GLU A 52 58.12 22.80 -3.92
N PRO A 53 58.79 22.04 -3.02
CA PRO A 53 58.84 20.59 -2.92
C PRO A 53 59.01 19.97 -1.49
N SER A 54 58.77 18.64 -1.45
CA SER A 54 59.60 17.65 -0.70
C SER A 54 59.63 17.64 0.83
N SER A 55 59.09 16.55 1.39
CA SER A 55 59.92 15.66 2.24
C SER A 55 59.24 14.29 2.46
N VAL A 56 60.02 13.32 2.16
CA VAL A 56 59.86 11.88 2.41
C VAL A 56 59.82 11.61 3.90
N VAL A 57 58.83 10.88 4.41
CA VAL A 57 58.94 10.06 5.62
C VAL A 57 58.20 8.76 5.43
N GLN A 58 58.97 7.76 5.46
CA GLN A 58 58.85 6.31 5.61
C GLN A 58 57.51 5.70 6.02
N GLU A 59 57.22 4.64 5.33
CA GLU A 59 56.25 3.59 5.58
C GLU A 59 56.53 2.87 6.91
N ASP A 60 55.48 2.68 7.71
CA ASP A 60 55.37 1.54 8.61
C ASP A 60 54.04 0.84 8.30
N PRO A 61 54.01 -0.49 8.15
CA PRO A 61 52.82 -1.24 7.81
C PRO A 61 51.92 -1.39 9.05
N VAL A 62 50.83 -0.68 9.07
CA VAL A 62 49.77 -0.94 10.05
C VAL A 62 48.96 -2.12 9.54
N GLU A 63 49.06 -3.23 10.25
CA GLU A 63 48.20 -4.40 10.12
C GLU A 63 46.73 -3.98 10.02
N GLU A 64 46.17 -4.21 8.86
CA GLU A 64 44.71 -4.12 8.61
C GLU A 64 44.05 -5.30 9.32
N THR A 65 43.66 -5.07 10.55
CA THR A 65 42.78 -6.00 11.26
C THR A 65 41.43 -5.98 10.54
N VAL A 66 41.25 -6.88 9.64
CA VAL A 66 39.95 -7.20 9.04
C VAL A 66 39.08 -7.69 10.19
N ILE A 67 38.31 -6.77 10.75
CA ILE A 67 37.16 -7.12 11.60
C ILE A 67 36.18 -7.77 10.65
N ALA A 68 36.20 -9.08 10.56
CA ALA A 68 35.15 -9.86 9.98
C ALA A 68 33.85 -9.52 10.77
N GLN A 69 33.04 -8.69 10.19
CA GLN A 69 31.63 -8.61 10.61
C GLN A 69 31.08 -10.03 10.44
N PRO A 70 30.48 -10.63 11.45
CA PRO A 70 29.71 -11.83 11.24
C PRO A 70 28.57 -11.45 10.28
N GLU A 71 28.71 -11.81 9.01
CA GLU A 71 27.55 -11.98 8.15
C GLU A 71 26.68 -13.02 8.85
N THR A 72 25.72 -12.54 9.60
CA THR A 72 24.61 -13.36 10.03
C THR A 72 23.88 -13.69 8.71
N GLN A 73 24.31 -14.75 8.06
CA GLN A 73 23.49 -15.46 7.11
C GLN A 73 22.32 -15.97 7.93
N ASN A 74 21.30 -15.12 8.10
CA ASN A 74 19.97 -15.58 8.39
C ASN A 74 19.63 -16.49 7.21
N ALA A 75 19.79 -17.78 7.40
CA ALA A 75 19.12 -18.75 6.55
C ALA A 75 17.66 -18.35 6.64
N VAL A 76 17.16 -17.73 5.56
CA VAL A 76 15.76 -17.36 5.42
C VAL A 76 15.00 -18.68 5.48
N ALA A 77 14.43 -18.99 6.64
CA ALA A 77 13.56 -20.12 6.76
C ALA A 77 12.39 -19.87 5.81
N GLU A 78 12.22 -20.76 4.84
CA GLU A 78 11.05 -20.67 3.95
C GLU A 78 9.78 -20.69 4.82
N PRO A 79 8.83 -19.80 4.55
CA PRO A 79 7.60 -19.73 5.33
C PRO A 79 6.89 -21.09 5.26
N SER A 80 6.40 -21.57 6.39
CA SER A 80 5.88 -22.94 6.52
C SER A 80 4.57 -23.00 7.29
N PHE A 81 3.70 -22.00 7.13
CA PHE A 81 2.40 -21.95 7.80
C PHE A 81 1.56 -23.18 7.49
N GLY A 82 1.06 -23.86 8.50
CA GLY A 82 0.33 -25.12 8.39
C GLY A 82 -1.06 -25.10 9.04
N GLU A 83 -1.73 -26.24 9.04
CA GLU A 83 -3.09 -26.37 9.61
C GLU A 83 -3.14 -26.17 11.13
N GLY A 84 -2.03 -26.39 11.84
CA GLY A 84 -1.91 -26.22 13.27
C GLY A 84 -1.46 -24.84 13.73
N ASP A 85 -1.05 -23.99 12.80
CA ASP A 85 -0.50 -22.68 13.13
C ASP A 85 -1.61 -21.64 13.29
N VAL A 86 -1.31 -20.63 14.12
CA VAL A 86 -2.23 -19.57 14.48
C VAL A 86 -1.74 -18.24 13.95
N LEU A 87 -2.69 -17.36 13.63
CA LEU A 87 -2.45 -15.99 13.24
C LEU A 87 -2.58 -15.09 14.45
N GLN A 88 -1.65 -14.17 14.62
CA GLN A 88 -1.79 -13.07 15.57
C GLN A 88 -2.76 -12.01 15.01
N TRP A 89 -3.41 -11.26 15.90
CA TRP A 89 -4.21 -10.12 15.48
C TRP A 89 -3.30 -9.03 14.88
N PRO A 90 -3.54 -8.60 13.65
CA PRO A 90 -2.72 -7.55 13.02
C PRO A 90 -2.92 -6.18 13.67
N ILE A 91 -4.06 -6.01 14.32
CA ILE A 91 -4.48 -4.80 15.03
C ILE A 91 -5.56 -5.15 16.04
N VAL A 92 -5.67 -4.38 17.10
CA VAL A 92 -6.73 -4.55 18.11
C VAL A 92 -7.97 -3.76 17.69
N GLY A 93 -9.05 -4.45 17.31
CA GLY A 93 -10.28 -3.80 16.86
C GLY A 93 -11.47 -4.74 16.79
N GLU A 94 -12.66 -4.16 16.65
CA GLU A 94 -13.90 -4.93 16.44
C GLU A 94 -13.96 -5.44 14.98
N VAL A 95 -14.48 -6.64 14.78
CA VAL A 95 -14.73 -7.17 13.43
C VAL A 95 -16.03 -6.56 12.90
N LEU A 96 -15.91 -5.59 11.98
CA LEU A 96 -17.04 -4.90 11.34
C LEU A 96 -17.77 -5.77 10.33
N VAL A 97 -17.01 -6.57 9.56
CA VAL A 97 -17.56 -7.51 8.57
C VAL A 97 -16.88 -8.86 8.78
N ASN A 98 -17.68 -9.87 9.03
CA ASN A 98 -17.19 -11.24 9.21
C ASN A 98 -16.95 -11.93 7.86
N TYR A 99 -16.02 -12.88 7.86
CA TYR A 99 -15.89 -13.83 6.77
C TYR A 99 -17.21 -14.62 6.60
N SER A 100 -17.70 -14.70 5.38
CA SER A 100 -18.88 -15.51 5.05
C SER A 100 -18.92 -15.83 3.55
N MET A 101 -18.67 -17.08 3.22
CA MET A 101 -18.75 -17.60 1.85
C MET A 101 -19.95 -18.54 1.66
N ASP A 102 -20.70 -18.81 2.73
CA ASP A 102 -21.94 -19.62 2.72
C ASP A 102 -23.20 -18.74 2.74
N LYS A 103 -23.10 -17.54 3.29
CA LYS A 103 -24.21 -16.58 3.41
C LYS A 103 -23.76 -15.20 3.01
N ALA A 104 -24.68 -14.43 2.41
CA ALA A 104 -24.42 -13.03 2.12
C ALA A 104 -24.50 -12.20 3.41
N VAL A 105 -23.51 -11.33 3.62
CA VAL A 105 -23.47 -10.30 4.67
C VAL A 105 -23.78 -8.94 4.07
N TYR A 106 -24.33 -8.05 4.88
CA TYR A 106 -24.67 -6.69 4.45
C TYR A 106 -23.48 -5.77 4.52
N PHE A 107 -23.14 -5.13 3.40
CA PHE A 107 -22.13 -4.08 3.32
C PHE A 107 -22.82 -2.72 3.36
N ALA A 108 -22.65 -1.98 4.45
CA ALA A 108 -23.40 -0.76 4.72
C ALA A 108 -23.10 0.35 3.69
N THR A 109 -21.82 0.57 3.34
CA THR A 109 -21.44 1.56 2.33
C THR A 109 -22.06 1.27 0.97
N MET A 110 -22.06 0.03 0.53
CA MET A 110 -22.58 -0.37 -0.78
C MET A 110 -24.08 -0.62 -0.79
N GLN A 111 -24.71 -0.69 0.39
CA GLN A 111 -26.13 -1.04 0.58
C GLN A 111 -26.51 -2.36 -0.14
N GLN A 112 -25.62 -3.36 -0.07
CA GLN A 112 -25.77 -4.62 -0.76
C GLN A 112 -25.44 -5.82 0.12
N TYR A 113 -26.10 -6.95 -0.14
CA TYR A 113 -25.75 -8.25 0.41
C TYR A 113 -24.76 -8.93 -0.51
N ARG A 114 -23.59 -9.28 -0.01
CA ARG A 114 -22.49 -9.95 -0.75
C ARG A 114 -21.82 -11.01 0.11
N TYR A 115 -21.16 -11.97 -0.54
CA TYR A 115 -20.22 -12.83 0.15
C TYR A 115 -18.99 -12.05 0.58
N SER A 116 -18.46 -12.38 1.76
CA SER A 116 -17.25 -11.76 2.30
C SER A 116 -16.11 -12.77 2.37
N PRO A 117 -15.12 -12.70 1.46
CA PRO A 117 -13.97 -13.61 1.48
C PRO A 117 -12.93 -13.23 2.55
N ALA A 118 -13.17 -12.19 3.32
CA ALA A 118 -12.27 -11.61 4.27
C ALA A 118 -12.99 -11.18 5.54
N ILE A 119 -12.25 -10.82 6.57
CA ILE A 119 -12.75 -10.02 7.68
C ILE A 119 -12.34 -8.56 7.49
N VAL A 120 -13.14 -7.65 8.04
CA VAL A 120 -12.83 -6.22 8.11
C VAL A 120 -12.77 -5.83 9.57
N ILE A 121 -11.63 -5.35 10.03
CA ILE A 121 -11.35 -5.03 11.42
C ILE A 121 -11.35 -3.51 11.59
N ALA A 122 -12.14 -2.99 12.52
CA ALA A 122 -12.17 -1.57 12.87
C ALA A 122 -10.79 -1.11 13.34
N ALA A 123 -10.40 0.09 12.89
CA ALA A 123 -9.11 0.64 13.23
C ALA A 123 -9.13 2.17 13.20
N THR A 124 -8.11 2.80 13.78
CA THR A 124 -7.92 4.24 13.73
C THR A 124 -6.96 4.61 12.60
N PRO A 125 -7.18 5.72 11.85
CA PRO A 125 -6.21 6.18 10.86
C PRO A 125 -4.81 6.33 11.47
N ASP A 126 -3.78 5.99 10.71
CA ASP A 126 -2.36 6.03 11.10
C ASP A 126 -1.96 5.04 12.21
N GLU A 127 -2.87 4.18 12.66
CA GLU A 127 -2.55 3.10 13.59
C GLU A 127 -1.66 2.05 12.94
N THR A 128 -0.68 1.53 13.69
CA THR A 128 0.30 0.57 13.18
C THR A 128 -0.32 -0.82 13.01
N ILE A 129 -0.04 -1.43 11.87
CA ILE A 129 -0.46 -2.80 11.53
C ILE A 129 0.74 -3.71 11.59
N THR A 130 0.59 -4.87 12.21
CA THR A 130 1.64 -5.88 12.35
C THR A 130 1.34 -7.14 11.54
N ALA A 131 2.40 -7.86 11.22
CA ALA A 131 2.32 -9.15 10.56
C ALA A 131 1.69 -10.20 11.48
N ALA A 132 0.69 -10.90 10.99
CA ALA A 132 -0.03 -11.91 11.75
C ALA A 132 0.70 -13.25 11.83
N ALA A 133 1.64 -13.50 10.93
CA ALA A 133 2.46 -14.71 10.85
C ALA A 133 3.76 -14.41 10.13
N ASP A 134 4.70 -15.35 10.20
CA ASP A 134 5.92 -15.34 9.39
C ASP A 134 5.56 -15.55 7.92
N GLY A 135 6.22 -14.81 7.03
CA GLY A 135 5.94 -14.91 5.60
C GLY A 135 6.90 -14.12 4.74
N VAL A 136 6.72 -14.21 3.44
CA VAL A 136 7.45 -13.43 2.44
C VAL A 136 6.47 -12.54 1.69
N VAL A 137 6.84 -11.30 1.47
CA VAL A 137 6.05 -10.38 0.66
C VAL A 137 6.04 -10.86 -0.80
N GLU A 138 4.90 -11.34 -1.26
CA GLU A 138 4.74 -11.75 -2.65
C GLU A 138 4.49 -10.55 -3.56
N LYS A 139 3.63 -9.61 -3.09
CA LYS A 139 3.23 -8.47 -3.89
C LYS A 139 2.76 -7.28 -3.06
N VAL A 140 3.14 -6.07 -3.49
CA VAL A 140 2.55 -4.81 -3.03
C VAL A 140 1.79 -4.18 -4.19
N TYR A 141 0.50 -3.88 -4.01
CA TYR A 141 -0.36 -3.41 -5.10
C TYR A 141 -1.45 -2.47 -4.61
N TYR A 142 -2.09 -1.80 -5.55
CA TYR A 142 -3.28 -0.99 -5.30
C TYR A 142 -4.51 -1.65 -5.91
N ASP A 143 -5.56 -1.79 -5.12
CA ASP A 143 -6.89 -2.21 -5.55
C ASP A 143 -7.92 -1.13 -5.24
N THR A 144 -8.88 -0.93 -6.12
CA THR A 144 -9.88 0.15 -5.99
C THR A 144 -10.75 -0.02 -4.74
N GLN A 145 -11.06 -1.24 -4.36
CA GLN A 145 -11.90 -1.54 -3.19
C GLN A 145 -11.09 -1.52 -1.91
N THR A 146 -9.95 -2.19 -1.88
CA THR A 146 -9.14 -2.40 -0.67
C THR A 146 -7.97 -1.41 -0.53
N GLY A 147 -7.81 -0.46 -1.46
CA GLY A 147 -6.73 0.53 -1.42
C GLY A 147 -5.35 -0.09 -1.62
N ASN A 148 -4.31 0.52 -1.02
CA ASN A 148 -3.00 -0.11 -1.00
C ASN A 148 -3.08 -1.40 -0.21
N SER A 149 -2.57 -2.45 -0.80
CA SER A 149 -2.67 -3.82 -0.29
C SER A 149 -1.33 -4.53 -0.43
N ILE A 150 -1.08 -5.46 0.47
CA ILE A 150 0.09 -6.31 0.47
C ILE A 150 -0.35 -7.76 0.57
N LEU A 151 0.28 -8.61 -0.21
CA LEU A 151 0.08 -10.05 -0.24
C LEU A 151 1.33 -10.72 0.29
N PHE A 152 1.16 -11.59 1.28
CA PHE A 152 2.20 -12.44 1.83
C PHE A 152 1.99 -13.88 1.43
N ASP A 153 3.05 -14.55 1.03
CA ASP A 153 3.12 -16.00 1.01
C ASP A 153 3.53 -16.50 2.40
N LEU A 154 2.69 -17.28 3.02
CA LEU A 154 2.96 -17.91 4.33
C LEU A 154 3.51 -19.35 4.18
N GLY A 155 3.65 -19.83 2.94
CA GLY A 155 4.04 -21.21 2.66
C GLY A 155 2.87 -22.19 2.65
N ASN A 156 3.15 -23.39 2.15
CA ASN A 156 2.17 -24.48 2.07
C ASN A 156 0.86 -24.10 1.37
N GLY A 157 0.88 -23.12 0.43
CA GLY A 157 -0.28 -22.60 -0.29
C GLY A 157 -1.20 -21.71 0.54
N TYR A 158 -0.75 -21.23 1.69
CA TYR A 158 -1.44 -20.18 2.44
C TYR A 158 -0.92 -18.81 2.02
N GLU A 159 -1.85 -17.92 1.72
CA GLU A 159 -1.57 -16.52 1.39
C GLU A 159 -2.40 -15.60 2.29
N LEU A 160 -1.80 -14.48 2.69
CA LEU A 160 -2.45 -13.51 3.55
C LEU A 160 -2.43 -12.13 2.91
N THR A 161 -3.61 -11.54 2.71
CA THR A 161 -3.76 -10.21 2.13
C THR A 161 -4.19 -9.21 3.19
N TYR A 162 -3.45 -8.11 3.29
CA TYR A 162 -3.85 -6.91 4.01
C TYR A 162 -4.26 -5.83 3.02
N GLY A 163 -5.30 -5.09 3.32
CA GLY A 163 -5.73 -3.92 2.56
C GLY A 163 -6.08 -2.74 3.45
N GLN A 164 -6.38 -1.60 2.85
CA GLN A 164 -6.61 -0.30 3.51
C GLN A 164 -5.34 0.24 4.20
N LEU A 165 -4.18 0.05 3.54
CA LEU A 165 -2.86 0.38 4.09
C LEU A 165 -2.37 1.74 3.60
N THR A 166 -1.56 2.38 4.43
CA THR A 166 -0.68 3.50 4.07
C THR A 166 0.71 3.27 4.70
N ASP A 167 1.69 4.04 4.27
CA ASP A 167 3.06 3.97 4.79
C ASP A 167 3.63 2.53 4.80
N ILE A 168 3.38 1.76 3.73
CA ILE A 168 3.98 0.43 3.55
C ILE A 168 5.48 0.63 3.31
N THR A 169 6.31 0.04 4.17
CA THR A 169 7.78 0.10 4.07
C THR A 169 8.39 -1.16 3.48
N LEU A 170 7.58 -2.20 3.31
CA LEU A 170 7.98 -3.50 2.79
C LEU A 170 7.96 -3.53 1.26
N ALA A 171 8.87 -4.28 0.66
CA ALA A 171 8.96 -4.53 -0.78
C ALA A 171 8.76 -6.02 -1.10
N GLU A 172 8.46 -6.31 -2.36
CA GLU A 172 8.36 -7.68 -2.86
C GLU A 172 9.66 -8.45 -2.62
N GLY A 173 9.55 -9.63 -2.01
CA GLY A 173 10.68 -10.49 -1.61
C GLY A 173 11.16 -10.28 -0.18
N ASP A 174 10.68 -9.27 0.55
CA ASP A 174 11.04 -9.09 1.96
C ASP A 174 10.47 -10.23 2.82
N VAL A 175 11.31 -10.70 3.74
CA VAL A 175 10.91 -11.69 4.76
C VAL A 175 10.45 -10.95 5.99
N VAL A 176 9.31 -11.36 6.53
CA VAL A 176 8.64 -10.73 7.66
C VAL A 176 8.33 -11.76 8.72
N SER A 177 8.60 -11.43 9.96
CA SER A 177 8.22 -12.26 11.11
C SER A 177 6.91 -11.78 11.74
N ALA A 178 6.20 -12.69 12.39
CA ALA A 178 5.00 -12.35 13.16
C ALA A 178 5.28 -11.21 14.16
N GLY A 179 4.47 -10.16 14.12
CA GLY A 179 4.65 -8.96 14.95
C GLY A 179 5.46 -7.84 14.31
N ASP A 180 6.14 -8.06 13.17
CA ASP A 180 6.83 -7.00 12.43
C ASP A 180 5.84 -5.98 11.86
N ILE A 181 6.29 -4.73 11.70
CA ILE A 181 5.45 -3.65 11.17
C ILE A 181 5.26 -3.83 9.68
N VAL A 182 4.01 -3.95 9.24
CA VAL A 182 3.61 -4.03 7.82
C VAL A 182 3.38 -2.64 7.24
N GLY A 183 2.78 -1.75 8.00
CA GLY A 183 2.41 -0.41 7.57
C GLY A 183 1.46 0.23 8.57
N LYS A 184 0.66 1.19 8.09
CA LYS A 184 -0.34 1.87 8.89
C LYS A 184 -1.72 1.79 8.26
N VAL A 185 -2.75 2.03 9.07
CA VAL A 185 -4.13 2.10 8.62
C VAL A 185 -4.35 3.35 7.78
N ALA A 186 -4.86 3.18 6.57
CA ALA A 186 -5.23 4.28 5.69
C ALA A 186 -6.59 4.88 6.07
N LYS A 187 -6.90 6.03 5.46
CA LYS A 187 -8.29 6.50 5.38
C LYS A 187 -9.08 5.52 4.52
N PRO A 188 -10.36 5.25 4.86
CA PRO A 188 -11.14 4.26 4.15
C PRO A 188 -11.32 4.66 2.68
N THR A 189 -11.34 3.67 1.79
CA THR A 189 -11.77 3.87 0.41
C THR A 189 -13.25 4.23 0.35
N ILE A 190 -13.73 4.67 -0.81
CA ILE A 190 -15.16 4.95 -1.01
C ILE A 190 -16.07 3.74 -0.75
N TYR A 191 -15.53 2.53 -0.80
CA TYR A 191 -16.26 1.28 -0.56
C TYR A 191 -16.45 0.94 0.91
N TYR A 192 -15.78 1.65 1.82
CA TYR A 192 -15.83 1.47 3.27
C TYR A 192 -16.10 2.79 4.01
N SER A 193 -16.69 3.77 3.33
CA SER A 193 -16.91 5.11 3.91
C SER A 193 -17.86 5.12 5.11
N VAL A 194 -18.81 4.19 5.19
CA VAL A 194 -19.74 4.04 6.32
C VAL A 194 -19.13 3.18 7.42
N GLU A 195 -18.38 2.12 7.06
CA GLU A 195 -17.65 1.27 7.98
C GLU A 195 -16.51 2.03 8.68
N GLY A 196 -16.00 3.09 8.05
CA GLY A 196 -14.90 3.90 8.58
C GLY A 196 -13.52 3.27 8.32
N SER A 197 -12.50 3.80 9.00
CA SER A 197 -11.13 3.29 8.90
C SER A 197 -11.05 1.87 9.43
N ASN A 198 -10.42 1.01 8.65
CA ASN A 198 -10.42 -0.42 8.89
C ASN A 198 -9.20 -1.09 8.23
N VAL A 199 -8.96 -2.32 8.61
CA VAL A 199 -8.02 -3.23 7.96
C VAL A 199 -8.81 -4.34 7.27
N TYR A 200 -8.64 -4.47 5.96
CA TYR A 200 -9.11 -5.63 5.20
C TYR A 200 -8.11 -6.77 5.40
N PHE A 201 -8.59 -7.93 5.86
CA PHE A 201 -7.74 -9.06 6.22
C PHE A 201 -8.32 -10.35 5.63
N LYS A 202 -7.60 -10.93 4.67
CA LYS A 202 -8.05 -12.09 3.90
C LYS A 202 -7.00 -13.19 3.93
N LEU A 203 -7.40 -14.38 4.38
CA LEU A 203 -6.59 -15.59 4.30
C LEU A 203 -7.09 -16.44 3.14
N THR A 204 -6.16 -16.98 2.34
CA THR A 204 -6.45 -17.98 1.32
C THR A 204 -5.65 -19.26 1.54
N LYS A 205 -6.19 -20.36 1.10
CA LYS A 205 -5.51 -21.67 1.03
C LYS A 205 -5.71 -22.22 -0.39
N ASP A 206 -4.60 -22.45 -1.08
CA ASP A 206 -4.61 -22.93 -2.48
C ASP A 206 -5.53 -22.05 -3.37
N GLY A 207 -5.46 -20.72 -3.17
CA GLY A 207 -6.26 -19.74 -3.90
C GLY A 207 -7.73 -19.64 -3.47
N GLN A 208 -8.20 -20.42 -2.49
CA GLN A 208 -9.56 -20.37 -1.98
C GLN A 208 -9.63 -19.58 -0.65
N PRO A 209 -10.56 -18.63 -0.50
CA PRO A 209 -10.74 -17.92 0.76
C PRO A 209 -11.12 -18.86 1.90
N VAL A 210 -10.45 -18.72 3.03
CA VAL A 210 -10.74 -19.45 4.27
C VAL A 210 -10.98 -18.47 5.41
N ASN A 211 -11.71 -18.91 6.44
CA ASN A 211 -12.03 -18.05 7.57
C ASN A 211 -10.80 -17.74 8.43
N PRO A 212 -10.29 -16.50 8.46
CA PRO A 212 -9.13 -16.16 9.27
C PRO A 212 -9.41 -16.34 10.76
N LEU A 213 -10.63 -16.06 11.23
CA LEU A 213 -11.02 -16.14 12.65
C LEU A 213 -10.88 -17.56 13.24
N SER A 214 -10.93 -18.60 12.39
CA SER A 214 -10.71 -19.97 12.85
C SER A 214 -9.24 -20.26 13.18
N ARG A 215 -8.35 -19.34 12.88
CA ARG A 215 -6.89 -19.45 13.03
C ARG A 215 -6.31 -18.35 13.91
N MET A 216 -7.12 -17.40 14.40
CA MET A 216 -6.66 -16.29 15.25
C MET A 216 -6.65 -16.66 16.72
N GLU A 217 -5.63 -16.16 17.41
CA GLU A 217 -5.45 -16.29 18.87
C GLU A 217 -5.25 -14.92 19.52
#